data_eea446675893ab5c59e65e60d55c75d1
#
_entry.id   eea446675893ab5c59e65e60d55c75d1
#
_cell.length_a   1.000
_cell.length_b   1.000
_cell.length_c   1.000
_cell.angle_alpha   90.00
_cell.angle_beta   90.00
_cell.angle_gamma   90.00
#
_symmetry.space_group_name_H-M   'P 1'
#
loop_
_entity.id
_entity.type
_entity.pdbx_description
1 polymer ?
#
loop_
_entity_poly.entity_id
_entity_poly.type
_entity_poly.pdbx_seq_one_letter_code
_entity_poly.pdbx_strand_id
1 'polypeptide(L)'
;LELIEAGMTKAITDRHLDNHHLFIPYLQLHEFEALLFSNKEELFRNIPRTAAQALEQVFEEFSNPELINEHPDTTPSQRLKNNIDGYNKVVYGSILADAIGIEAMQARCPHFAEWIEKLKRLQ
;
A
#
# COMPACT_ATOMS: atom_id res chain seq x y z
N LEU A 1 10.69 -8.49 -8.09
CA LEU A 1 10.73 -7.49 -7.01
C LEU A 1 11.89 -7.71 -6.05
N GLU A 2 12.09 -8.93 -5.60
CA GLU A 2 13.22 -9.27 -4.73
C GLU A 2 14.57 -8.99 -5.39
N LEU A 3 14.70 -9.24 -6.70
CA LEU A 3 15.92 -8.96 -7.44
C LEU A 3 16.22 -7.46 -7.49
N ILE A 4 15.19 -6.63 -7.63
CA ILE A 4 15.37 -5.18 -7.65
C ILE A 4 15.80 -4.68 -6.27
N GLU A 5 15.18 -5.19 -5.22
CA GLU A 5 15.52 -4.80 -3.85
C GLU A 5 16.93 -5.26 -3.47
N ALA A 6 17.32 -6.45 -3.92
CA ALA A 6 18.70 -6.94 -3.72
C ALA A 6 19.71 -6.07 -4.46
N GLY A 7 19.35 -5.58 -5.66
CA GLY A 7 20.19 -4.64 -6.40
C GLY A 7 20.38 -3.32 -5.69
N MET A 8 19.33 -2.83 -5.02
CA MET A 8 19.40 -1.60 -4.22
C MET A 8 20.38 -1.78 -3.06
N THR A 9 20.31 -2.91 -2.37
CA THR A 9 21.21 -3.23 -1.27
C THR A 9 22.65 -3.31 -1.75
N LYS A 10 22.88 -3.98 -2.87
CA LYS A 10 24.21 -4.10 -3.45
C LYS A 10 24.80 -2.74 -3.82
N ALA A 11 23.98 -1.87 -4.42
CA ALA A 11 24.45 -0.53 -4.80
C ALA A 11 24.90 0.28 -3.58
N ILE A 12 24.18 0.17 -2.47
CA ILE A 12 24.57 0.83 -1.21
C ILE A 12 25.86 0.23 -0.67
N THR A 13 26.00 -1.08 -0.65
CA THR A 13 27.20 -1.76 -0.18
C THR A 13 28.43 -1.41 -1.03
N ASP A 14 28.28 -1.40 -2.36
CA ASP A 14 29.37 -1.11 -3.29
C ASP A 14 29.89 0.33 -3.17
N ARG A 15 29.10 1.23 -2.59
CA ARG A 15 29.50 2.62 -2.32
C ARG A 15 30.20 2.78 -0.98
N HIS A 16 30.45 1.69 -0.27
CA HIS A 16 31.16 1.67 1.02
C HIS A 16 30.51 2.57 2.08
N LEU A 17 29.19 2.54 2.15
CA LEU A 17 28.48 3.29 3.17
C LEU A 17 28.57 2.55 4.52
N ASP A 18 28.99 3.26 5.57
CA ASP A 18 29.26 2.67 6.88
C ASP A 18 28.07 1.97 7.51
N ASN A 19 26.85 2.46 7.22
CA ASN A 19 25.62 1.93 7.81
C ASN A 19 24.78 1.10 6.84
N HIS A 20 25.43 0.45 5.86
CA HIS A 20 24.71 -0.35 4.88
C HIS A 20 23.88 -1.48 5.52
N HIS A 21 24.30 -2.00 6.67
CA HIS A 21 23.57 -3.05 7.38
C HIS A 21 22.20 -2.56 7.93
N LEU A 22 22.00 -1.24 8.02
CA LEU A 22 20.75 -0.65 8.42
C LEU A 22 19.83 -0.38 7.23
N PHE A 23 20.33 -0.59 6.01
CA PHE A 23 19.55 -0.36 4.81
C PHE A 23 18.58 -1.51 4.58
N ILE A 24 17.29 -1.20 4.52
CA ILE A 24 16.24 -2.18 4.22
C ILE A 24 15.54 -1.72 2.95
N PRO A 25 15.82 -2.36 1.80
CA PRO A 25 15.19 -1.95 0.56
C PRO A 25 13.71 -2.30 0.55
N TYR A 26 12.90 -1.38 0.09
CA TYR A 26 11.48 -1.60 -0.15
C TYR A 26 11.10 -0.88 -1.43
N LEU A 27 10.54 -1.62 -2.36
CA LEU A 27 10.01 -1.04 -3.59
C LEU A 27 8.50 -1.23 -3.62
N GLN A 28 7.79 -0.12 -3.56
CA GLN A 28 6.34 -0.14 -3.69
C GLN A 28 6.01 -0.16 -5.18
N LEU A 29 5.69 -1.34 -5.71
CA LEU A 29 5.34 -1.48 -7.13
C LEU A 29 4.04 -0.80 -7.50
N HIS A 30 3.15 -0.69 -6.54
CA HIS A 30 1.84 -0.11 -6.74
C HIS A 30 1.71 1.14 -5.89
N GLU A 31 0.65 1.86 -6.09
CA GLU A 31 0.43 3.10 -5.35
C GLU A 31 0.19 2.82 -3.86
N PHE A 32 0.52 3.80 -3.02
CA PHE A 32 0.19 3.78 -1.60
C PHE A 32 -1.28 3.44 -1.38
N GLU A 33 -2.16 3.96 -2.22
CA GLU A 33 -3.60 3.75 -2.08
C GLU A 33 -4.01 2.27 -2.14
N ALA A 34 -3.17 1.40 -2.68
CA ALA A 34 -3.45 -0.03 -2.64
C ALA A 34 -3.63 -0.52 -1.20
N LEU A 35 -2.83 0.00 -0.28
CA LEU A 35 -2.89 -0.38 1.14
C LEU A 35 -4.24 -0.01 1.78
N LEU A 36 -4.93 0.99 1.24
CA LEU A 36 -6.22 1.44 1.76
C LEU A 36 -7.34 0.44 1.49
N PHE A 37 -7.11 -0.54 0.62
CA PHE A 37 -8.06 -1.62 0.35
C PHE A 37 -7.82 -2.84 1.24
N SER A 38 -7.13 -2.66 2.36
CA SER A 38 -6.79 -3.77 3.27
C SER A 38 -7.90 -4.09 4.27
N ASN A 39 -8.84 -3.19 4.50
CA ASN A 39 -9.97 -3.43 5.40
C ASN A 39 -11.23 -2.78 4.81
N LYS A 40 -12.05 -3.62 4.20
CA LYS A 40 -13.28 -3.18 3.53
C LYS A 40 -14.20 -2.41 4.48
N GLU A 41 -14.42 -2.94 5.67
CA GLU A 41 -15.36 -2.34 6.62
C GLU A 41 -14.91 -0.95 7.06
N GLU A 42 -13.64 -0.80 7.40
CA GLU A 42 -13.09 0.48 7.82
C GLU A 42 -13.03 1.48 6.66
N LEU A 43 -12.68 1.04 5.48
CA LEU A 43 -12.70 1.91 4.31
C LEU A 43 -14.11 2.43 4.05
N PHE A 44 -15.09 1.53 4.03
CA PHE A 44 -16.48 1.90 3.71
C PHE A 44 -17.11 2.76 4.79
N ARG A 45 -16.69 2.62 6.04
CA ARG A 45 -17.19 3.45 7.14
C ARG A 45 -16.76 4.92 7.00
N ASN A 46 -15.64 5.15 6.33
CA ASN A 46 -15.01 6.47 6.26
C ASN A 46 -15.14 7.15 4.89
N ILE A 47 -15.96 6.62 4.00
CA ILE A 47 -16.23 7.21 2.68
C ILE A 47 -17.75 7.30 2.46
N PRO A 48 -18.18 8.13 1.49
CA PRO A 48 -19.60 8.20 1.17
C PRO A 48 -20.19 6.86 0.74
N ARG A 49 -21.44 6.64 1.06
CA ARG A 49 -22.11 5.36 0.75
C ARG A 49 -22.11 5.03 -0.74
N THR A 50 -22.28 6.04 -1.59
CA THR A 50 -22.25 5.85 -3.04
C THR A 50 -20.87 5.38 -3.51
N ALA A 51 -19.80 5.90 -2.90
CA ALA A 51 -18.45 5.48 -3.20
C ALA A 51 -18.23 4.02 -2.74
N ALA A 52 -18.72 3.68 -1.55
CA ALA A 52 -18.62 2.32 -1.04
C ALA A 52 -19.30 1.32 -1.97
N GLN A 53 -20.48 1.64 -2.47
CA GLN A 53 -21.20 0.79 -3.40
C GLN A 53 -20.43 0.58 -4.71
N ALA A 54 -19.81 1.65 -5.21
CA ALA A 54 -19.03 1.59 -6.45
C ALA A 54 -17.74 0.77 -6.27
N LEU A 55 -17.19 0.73 -5.07
CA LEU A 55 -15.93 0.03 -4.80
C LEU A 55 -16.13 -1.41 -4.30
N GLU A 56 -17.36 -1.84 -4.07
CA GLU A 56 -17.66 -3.19 -3.58
C GLU A 56 -17.02 -4.29 -4.43
N GLN A 57 -17.11 -4.14 -5.73
CA GLN A 57 -16.62 -5.15 -6.68
C GLN A 57 -15.11 -5.33 -6.60
N VAL A 58 -14.36 -4.28 -6.24
CA VAL A 58 -12.91 -4.36 -6.12
C VAL A 58 -12.51 -5.41 -5.09
N PHE A 59 -13.22 -5.47 -3.98
CA PHE A 59 -12.94 -6.44 -2.92
C PHE A 59 -13.31 -7.87 -3.33
N GLU A 60 -14.29 -8.03 -4.21
CA GLU A 60 -14.63 -9.35 -4.73
C GLU A 60 -13.61 -9.83 -5.75
N GLU A 61 -13.05 -8.91 -6.54
CA GLU A 61 -12.14 -9.21 -7.62
C GLU A 61 -10.70 -9.47 -7.14
N PHE A 62 -10.26 -8.75 -6.11
CA PHE A 62 -8.88 -8.84 -5.63
C PHE A 62 -8.81 -9.26 -4.17
N SER A 63 -8.24 -10.42 -3.89
CA SER A 63 -7.97 -10.86 -2.52
C SER A 63 -6.75 -10.19 -1.93
N ASN A 64 -5.80 -9.78 -2.77
CA ASN A 64 -4.57 -9.09 -2.38
C ASN A 64 -4.59 -7.68 -2.96
N PRO A 65 -4.70 -6.64 -2.10
CA PRO A 65 -4.73 -5.26 -2.57
C PRO A 65 -3.53 -4.85 -3.42
N GLU A 66 -2.38 -5.49 -3.21
CA GLU A 66 -1.18 -5.18 -3.99
C GLU A 66 -1.29 -5.56 -5.46
N LEU A 67 -2.34 -6.32 -5.83
CA LEU A 67 -2.60 -6.68 -7.22
C LEU A 67 -3.53 -5.71 -7.95
N ILE A 68 -4.07 -4.71 -7.26
CA ILE A 68 -4.99 -3.74 -7.85
C ILE A 68 -4.19 -2.70 -8.60
N ASN A 69 -3.98 -2.91 -9.92
CA ASN A 69 -3.23 -1.89 -10.62
C ASN A 69 -3.12 -2.05 -12.13
N GLU A 70 -3.85 -2.91 -12.71
CA GLU A 70 -3.53 -3.36 -14.06
C GLU A 70 -3.77 -2.38 -15.19
N HIS A 71 -4.51 -1.31 -14.94
CA HIS A 71 -4.88 -0.36 -16.00
C HIS A 71 -4.81 1.07 -15.46
N PRO A 72 -4.35 2.05 -16.26
CA PRO A 72 -4.23 3.44 -15.79
C PRO A 72 -5.52 4.02 -15.20
N ASP A 73 -6.68 3.61 -15.70
CA ASP A 73 -7.96 4.13 -15.23
C ASP A 73 -8.51 3.39 -14.02
N THR A 74 -7.90 2.27 -13.65
CA THR A 74 -8.38 1.41 -12.55
C THR A 74 -7.34 1.17 -11.48
N THR A 75 -6.33 2.04 -11.40
CA THR A 75 -5.37 2.01 -10.29
C THR A 75 -6.07 2.35 -8.99
N PRO A 76 -5.50 1.97 -7.84
CA PRO A 76 -6.10 2.31 -6.54
C PRO A 76 -6.42 3.79 -6.39
N SER A 77 -5.50 4.68 -6.74
CA SER A 77 -5.75 6.12 -6.63
C SER A 77 -6.88 6.59 -7.54
N GLN A 78 -6.95 6.08 -8.76
CA GLN A 78 -8.01 6.47 -9.67
C GLN A 78 -9.37 5.96 -9.21
N ARG A 79 -9.42 4.76 -8.64
CA ARG A 79 -10.67 4.24 -8.08
C ARG A 79 -11.19 5.12 -6.95
N LEU A 80 -10.28 5.61 -6.09
CA LEU A 80 -10.68 6.51 -5.02
C LEU A 80 -11.06 7.89 -5.54
N LYS A 81 -10.27 8.46 -6.46
CA LYS A 81 -10.57 9.78 -7.04
C LYS A 81 -11.89 9.80 -7.81
N ASN A 82 -12.17 8.74 -8.56
CA ASN A 82 -13.37 8.68 -9.38
C ASN A 82 -14.64 8.51 -8.54
N ASN A 83 -14.53 8.00 -7.33
CA ASN A 83 -15.69 7.66 -6.51
C ASN A 83 -15.84 8.49 -5.25
N ILE A 84 -14.81 9.21 -4.83
CA ILE A 84 -14.83 10.04 -3.62
C ILE A 84 -14.54 11.47 -4.01
N ASP A 85 -15.54 12.34 -3.89
CA ASP A 85 -15.37 13.77 -4.15
C ASP A 85 -14.36 14.37 -3.18
N GLY A 86 -13.40 15.11 -3.72
CA GLY A 86 -12.41 15.78 -2.90
C GLY A 86 -11.31 14.86 -2.35
N TYR A 87 -11.21 13.62 -2.85
CA TYR A 87 -10.13 12.76 -2.42
C TYR A 87 -8.77 13.39 -2.75
N ASN A 88 -7.87 13.41 -1.78
CA ASN A 88 -6.46 13.70 -2.01
C ASN A 88 -5.60 12.82 -1.10
N LYS A 89 -4.41 12.50 -1.59
CA LYS A 89 -3.52 11.55 -0.92
C LYS A 89 -3.09 12.03 0.47
N VAL A 90 -2.77 13.30 0.60
CA VAL A 90 -2.16 13.82 1.83
C VAL A 90 -3.16 13.87 2.98
N VAL A 91 -4.33 14.45 2.76
CA VAL A 91 -5.32 14.62 3.84
C VAL A 91 -6.24 13.41 3.93
N TYR A 92 -6.98 13.14 2.87
CA TYR A 92 -7.99 12.08 2.89
C TYR A 92 -7.35 10.69 3.00
N GLY A 93 -6.26 10.47 2.23
CA GLY A 93 -5.54 9.21 2.28
C GLY A 93 -4.96 8.93 3.66
N SER A 94 -4.47 9.96 4.36
CA SER A 94 -3.94 9.80 5.71
C SER A 94 -5.04 9.42 6.71
N ILE A 95 -6.21 10.01 6.59
CA ILE A 95 -7.36 9.69 7.44
C ILE A 95 -7.77 8.23 7.23
N LEU A 96 -7.84 7.80 5.98
CA LEU A 96 -8.19 6.42 5.65
C LEU A 96 -7.13 5.44 6.15
N ALA A 97 -5.87 5.76 5.98
CA ALA A 97 -4.78 4.90 6.44
C ALA A 97 -4.82 4.71 7.96
N ASP A 98 -5.09 5.78 8.69
CA ASP A 98 -5.19 5.72 10.15
C ASP A 98 -6.37 4.84 10.57
N ALA A 99 -7.52 4.97 9.92
CA ALA A 99 -8.70 4.18 10.21
C ALA A 99 -8.49 2.68 9.91
N ILE A 100 -7.84 2.37 8.80
CA ILE A 100 -7.59 0.98 8.38
C ILE A 100 -6.55 0.32 9.26
N GLY A 101 -5.47 1.03 9.52
CA GLY A 101 -4.43 0.56 10.43
C GLY A 101 -3.41 -0.36 9.77
N ILE A 102 -2.22 -0.34 10.35
CA ILE A 102 -1.07 -1.08 9.82
C ILE A 102 -1.25 -2.59 9.91
N GLU A 103 -1.97 -3.06 10.91
CA GLU A 103 -2.20 -4.49 11.10
C GLU A 103 -3.02 -5.09 9.97
N ALA A 104 -4.07 -4.38 9.54
CA ALA A 104 -4.87 -4.83 8.39
C ALA A 104 -4.05 -4.82 7.12
N MET A 105 -3.21 -3.81 6.94
CA MET A 105 -2.32 -3.72 5.77
C MET A 105 -1.35 -4.90 5.74
N GLN A 106 -0.77 -5.26 6.88
CA GLN A 106 0.12 -6.41 6.97
C GLN A 106 -0.61 -7.72 6.67
N ALA A 107 -1.84 -7.85 7.14
CA ALA A 107 -2.61 -9.08 6.95
C ALA A 107 -2.99 -9.32 5.48
N ARG A 108 -3.16 -8.25 4.70
CA ARG A 108 -3.65 -8.36 3.32
C ARG A 108 -2.60 -8.09 2.25
N CYS A 109 -1.49 -7.46 2.60
CA CYS A 109 -0.46 -7.04 1.66
C CYS A 109 0.87 -7.73 1.99
N PRO A 110 1.16 -8.89 1.39
CA PRO A 110 2.33 -9.69 1.74
C PRO A 110 3.67 -8.97 1.59
N HIS A 111 3.85 -8.20 0.53
CA HIS A 111 5.11 -7.48 0.31
C HIS A 111 5.32 -6.40 1.39
N PHE A 112 4.27 -5.67 1.69
CA PHE A 112 4.30 -4.67 2.76
C PHE A 112 4.59 -5.32 4.12
N ALA A 113 3.93 -6.46 4.40
CA ALA A 113 4.12 -7.20 5.65
C ALA A 113 5.58 -7.64 5.82
N GLU A 114 6.20 -8.11 4.75
CA GLU A 114 7.59 -8.54 4.76
C GLU A 114 8.52 -7.38 5.14
N TRP A 115 8.28 -6.21 4.58
CA TRP A 115 9.07 -5.02 4.90
C TRP A 115 8.91 -4.62 6.37
N ILE A 116 7.68 -4.64 6.89
CA ILE A 116 7.43 -4.31 8.31
C ILE A 116 8.17 -5.29 9.22
N GLU A 117 8.19 -6.57 8.90
CA GLU A 117 8.93 -7.57 9.70
C GLU A 117 10.42 -7.28 9.71
N LYS A 118 10.99 -6.87 8.60
CA LYS A 118 12.39 -6.48 8.53
C LYS A 118 12.68 -5.29 9.43
N LEU A 119 11.78 -4.30 9.47
CA LEU A 119 11.92 -3.14 10.36
C LEU A 119 11.87 -3.55 11.83
N LYS A 120 10.99 -4.48 12.20
CA LYS A 120 10.88 -4.95 13.58
C LYS A 120 12.15 -5.66 14.05
N ARG A 121 12.85 -6.34 13.16
CA ARG A 121 14.09 -7.04 13.50
C ARG A 121 15.25 -6.11 13.85
N LEU A 122 15.13 -4.84 13.55
CA LEU A 122 16.16 -3.85 13.90
C LEU A 122 16.04 -3.34 15.33
N GLN A 123 14.97 -3.66 16.02
CA GLN A 123 14.71 -3.21 17.40
C GLN A 123 15.28 -4.15 18.44
#